data_723758813dbe4b0739842a391ab17df5
#
_entry.id   723758813dbe4b0739842a391ab17df5
#
_cell.length_a   1.000
_cell.length_b   1.000
_cell.length_c   1.000
_cell.angle_alpha   90.00
_cell.angle_beta   90.00
_cell.angle_gamma   90.00
#
_symmetry.space_group_name_H-M   'P 1'
#
loop_
_entity.id
_entity.type
_entity.pdbx_description
1 polymer ?
#
loop_
_entity_poly.entity_id
_entity_poly.type
_entity_poly.pdbx_seq_one_letter_code
_entity_poly.pdbx_strand_id
1 'polypeptide(L)'
;METAAFLNDSGIALTEANRPDEAISLFRKALIMEPENPLLWLNLGIAQQRTGGYEDALHSFQRAVYIEDTLAEAWVSMGLIYYELEQFDLSEACYHSALERDEHVPKTWNNLGVLYFTEGSYEEARHCFEEAISLAPLYSEALYNLRDTCRELEDYRAAAEFERILSGLSKNLGYHIYQGNR
;
A
#
# COMPACT_ATOMS: atom_id res chain seq x y z
N MET A 1 -8.90 33.22 3.85
CA MET A 1 -9.11 32.87 2.44
C MET A 1 -8.76 31.40 2.28
N GLU A 2 -9.63 30.58 1.70
CA GLU A 2 -9.29 29.18 1.43
C GLU A 2 -8.14 29.13 0.42
N THR A 3 -7.07 28.42 0.72
CA THR A 3 -5.94 28.15 -0.17
C THR A 3 -5.96 26.69 -0.61
N ALA A 4 -5.28 26.35 -1.70
CA ALA A 4 -5.17 24.96 -2.14
C ALA A 4 -4.56 24.08 -1.03
N ALA A 5 -3.54 24.56 -0.32
CA ALA A 5 -2.94 23.86 0.82
C ALA A 5 -3.96 23.60 1.95
N PHE A 6 -4.74 24.60 2.35
CA PHE A 6 -5.78 24.44 3.39
C PHE A 6 -6.84 23.39 2.97
N LEU A 7 -7.27 23.44 1.70
CA LEU A 7 -8.23 22.47 1.16
C LEU A 7 -7.64 21.07 1.12
N ASN A 8 -6.36 20.94 0.75
CA ASN A 8 -5.63 19.67 0.76
C ASN A 8 -5.58 19.06 2.17
N ASP A 9 -5.12 19.82 3.17
CA ASP A 9 -4.99 19.33 4.54
C ASP A 9 -6.35 18.93 5.13
N SER A 10 -7.39 19.72 4.83
CA SER A 10 -8.77 19.39 5.22
C SER A 10 -9.27 18.12 4.52
N GLY A 11 -8.94 17.93 3.25
CA GLY A 11 -9.28 16.74 2.48
C GLY A 11 -8.60 15.48 3.03
N ILE A 12 -7.32 15.58 3.37
CA ILE A 12 -6.57 14.49 4.01
C ILE A 12 -7.24 14.10 5.33
N ALA A 13 -7.52 15.07 6.20
CA ALA A 13 -8.18 14.83 7.48
C ALA A 13 -9.57 14.17 7.32
N LEU A 14 -10.34 14.55 6.30
CA LEU A 14 -11.63 13.91 5.99
C LEU A 14 -11.45 12.49 5.48
N THR A 15 -10.44 12.23 4.65
CA THR A 15 -10.12 10.88 4.16
C THR A 15 -9.76 9.95 5.33
N GLU A 16 -8.96 10.44 6.28
CA GLU A 16 -8.60 9.71 7.51
C GLU A 16 -9.82 9.50 8.44
N ALA A 17 -10.73 10.46 8.49
CA ALA A 17 -11.99 10.36 9.22
C ALA A 17 -13.05 9.47 8.53
N ASN A 18 -12.69 8.76 7.48
CA ASN A 18 -13.57 7.89 6.68
C ASN A 18 -14.76 8.64 6.04
N ARG A 19 -14.50 9.88 5.55
CA ARG A 19 -15.46 10.75 4.84
C ARG A 19 -14.93 11.10 3.44
N PRO A 20 -14.66 10.10 2.58
CA PRO A 20 -13.97 10.31 1.31
C PRO A 20 -14.76 11.17 0.31
N ASP A 21 -16.09 11.13 0.29
CA ASP A 21 -16.90 11.95 -0.64
C ASP A 21 -16.71 13.46 -0.39
N GLU A 22 -16.60 13.85 0.88
CA GLU A 22 -16.35 15.24 1.25
C GLU A 22 -14.90 15.64 0.91
N ALA A 23 -13.94 14.73 1.13
CA ALA A 23 -12.56 14.93 0.76
C ALA A 23 -12.41 15.15 -0.76
N ILE A 24 -13.06 14.33 -1.59
CA ILE A 24 -13.07 14.45 -3.06
C ILE A 24 -13.52 15.87 -3.47
N SER A 25 -14.56 16.40 -2.80
CA SER A 25 -15.06 17.74 -3.07
C SER A 25 -14.03 18.83 -2.77
N LEU A 26 -13.25 18.66 -1.69
CA LEU A 26 -12.18 19.60 -1.33
C LEU A 26 -10.98 19.49 -2.26
N PHE A 27 -10.52 18.27 -2.60
CA PHE A 27 -9.42 18.08 -3.54
C PHE A 27 -9.75 18.62 -4.93
N ARG A 28 -10.99 18.46 -5.42
CA ARG A 28 -11.43 19.05 -6.68
C ARG A 28 -11.38 20.59 -6.66
N LYS A 29 -11.77 21.22 -5.53
CA LYS A 29 -11.63 22.67 -5.36
C LYS A 29 -10.16 23.11 -5.33
N ALA A 30 -9.30 22.38 -4.66
CA ALA A 30 -7.87 22.66 -4.62
C ALA A 30 -7.24 22.56 -6.02
N LEU A 31 -7.62 21.56 -6.82
CA LEU A 31 -7.15 21.36 -8.19
C LEU A 31 -7.62 22.45 -9.17
N ILE A 32 -8.72 23.15 -8.90
CA ILE A 32 -9.09 24.36 -9.67
C ILE A 32 -8.05 25.47 -9.47
N MET A 33 -7.43 25.54 -8.29
CA MET A 33 -6.42 26.55 -7.96
C MET A 33 -5.02 26.13 -8.43
N GLU A 34 -4.70 24.84 -8.29
CA GLU A 34 -3.38 24.26 -8.58
C GLU A 34 -3.52 22.98 -9.42
N PRO A 35 -3.88 23.08 -10.72
CA PRO A 35 -4.19 21.91 -11.56
C PRO A 35 -2.98 20.99 -11.83
N GLU A 36 -1.76 21.50 -11.72
CA GLU A 36 -0.51 20.77 -11.96
C GLU A 36 0.18 20.38 -10.62
N ASN A 37 -0.56 20.34 -9.52
CA ASN A 37 -0.02 19.86 -8.25
C ASN A 37 -0.20 18.33 -8.15
N PRO A 38 0.88 17.51 -8.23
CA PRO A 38 0.78 16.07 -8.30
C PRO A 38 0.24 15.44 -6.99
N LEU A 39 0.51 16.07 -5.84
CA LEU A 39 0.02 15.58 -4.55
C LEU A 39 -1.50 15.75 -4.41
N LEU A 40 -2.09 16.78 -5.02
CA LEU A 40 -3.54 16.92 -5.05
C LEU A 40 -4.21 15.82 -5.87
N TRP A 41 -3.61 15.46 -7.01
CA TRP A 41 -4.06 14.34 -7.82
C TRP A 41 -3.90 13.00 -7.09
N LEU A 42 -2.78 12.79 -6.40
CA LEU A 42 -2.54 11.61 -5.57
C LEU A 42 -3.63 11.47 -4.48
N ASN A 43 -3.85 12.54 -3.71
CA ASN A 43 -4.82 12.54 -2.60
C ASN A 43 -6.26 12.39 -3.11
N LEU A 44 -6.60 12.98 -4.26
CA LEU A 44 -7.89 12.77 -4.92
C LEU A 44 -8.07 11.30 -5.29
N GLY A 45 -7.06 10.67 -5.90
CA GLY A 45 -7.07 9.25 -6.26
C GLY A 45 -7.27 8.34 -5.04
N ILE A 46 -6.58 8.62 -3.92
CA ILE A 46 -6.74 7.87 -2.67
C ILE A 46 -8.18 7.99 -2.13
N ALA A 47 -8.76 9.18 -2.14
CA ALA A 47 -10.13 9.38 -1.69
C ALA A 47 -11.14 8.67 -2.62
N GLN A 48 -10.94 8.71 -3.93
CA GLN A 48 -11.77 8.00 -4.91
C GLN A 48 -11.67 6.48 -4.77
N GLN A 49 -10.46 5.94 -4.55
CA GLN A 49 -10.24 4.52 -4.29
C GLN A 49 -11.04 4.06 -3.05
N ARG A 50 -11.07 4.86 -1.99
CA ARG A 50 -11.84 4.55 -0.76
C ARG A 50 -13.36 4.51 -0.97
N THR A 51 -13.87 5.19 -1.99
CA THR A 51 -15.30 5.10 -2.38
C THR A 51 -15.59 3.94 -3.34
N GLY A 52 -14.56 3.19 -3.77
CA GLY A 52 -14.68 2.16 -4.80
C GLY A 52 -14.74 2.73 -6.23
N GLY A 53 -14.50 4.02 -6.41
CA GLY A 53 -14.43 4.69 -7.71
C GLY A 53 -13.10 4.43 -8.42
N TYR A 54 -12.84 3.15 -8.77
CA TYR A 54 -11.54 2.71 -9.29
C TYR A 54 -11.14 3.38 -10.61
N GLU A 55 -12.08 3.58 -11.52
CA GLU A 55 -11.80 4.25 -12.80
C GLU A 55 -11.34 5.70 -12.59
N ASP A 56 -12.07 6.47 -11.77
CA ASP A 56 -11.72 7.84 -11.41
C ASP A 56 -10.38 7.90 -10.67
N ALA A 57 -10.14 6.94 -9.73
CA ALA A 57 -8.90 6.87 -8.97
C ALA A 57 -7.69 6.59 -9.88
N LEU A 58 -7.80 5.63 -10.80
CA LEU A 58 -6.75 5.34 -11.79
C LEU A 58 -6.44 6.59 -12.64
N HIS A 59 -7.46 7.31 -13.10
CA HIS A 59 -7.24 8.57 -13.83
C HIS A 59 -6.48 9.59 -12.98
N SER A 60 -6.84 9.74 -11.70
CA SER A 60 -6.18 10.68 -10.80
C SER A 60 -4.73 10.29 -10.54
N PHE A 61 -4.44 9.01 -10.28
CA PHE A 61 -3.07 8.51 -10.11
C PHE A 61 -2.23 8.65 -11.39
N GLN A 62 -2.80 8.37 -12.56
CA GLN A 62 -2.13 8.58 -13.86
C GLN A 62 -1.77 10.07 -14.07
N ARG A 63 -2.65 10.98 -13.67
CA ARG A 63 -2.33 12.42 -13.71
C ARG A 63 -1.20 12.78 -12.75
N ALA A 64 -1.21 12.22 -11.52
CA ALA A 64 -0.15 12.44 -10.55
C ALA A 64 1.22 12.02 -11.09
N VAL A 65 1.35 10.80 -11.62
CA VAL A 65 2.62 10.28 -12.17
C VAL A 65 3.01 10.93 -13.49
N TYR A 66 2.06 11.44 -14.28
CA TYR A 66 2.36 12.22 -15.47
C TYR A 66 3.05 13.55 -15.14
N ILE A 67 2.65 14.19 -14.02
CA ILE A 67 3.24 15.45 -13.56
C ILE A 67 4.55 15.18 -12.82
N GLU A 68 4.58 14.17 -11.96
CA GLU A 68 5.75 13.78 -11.17
C GLU A 68 5.85 12.24 -11.11
N ASP A 69 6.70 11.68 -11.96
CA ASP A 69 6.82 10.22 -12.13
C ASP A 69 7.50 9.52 -10.95
N THR A 70 8.16 10.27 -10.08
CA THR A 70 8.85 9.78 -8.89
C THR A 70 7.90 9.41 -7.74
N LEU A 71 6.60 9.67 -7.88
CA LEU A 71 5.59 9.34 -6.87
C LEU A 71 5.31 7.83 -6.81
N ALA A 72 6.20 7.09 -6.13
CA ALA A 72 6.06 5.64 -5.96
C ALA A 72 4.70 5.23 -5.37
N GLU A 73 4.13 6.04 -4.46
CA GLU A 73 2.83 5.79 -3.84
C GLU A 73 1.67 5.73 -4.86
N ALA A 74 1.70 6.57 -5.89
CA ALA A 74 0.69 6.54 -6.95
C ALA A 74 0.76 5.23 -7.75
N TRP A 75 1.98 4.77 -8.06
CA TRP A 75 2.20 3.48 -8.72
C TRP A 75 1.71 2.32 -7.87
N VAL A 76 2.04 2.29 -6.56
CA VAL A 76 1.52 1.29 -5.61
C VAL A 76 0.00 1.28 -5.59
N SER A 77 -0.63 2.46 -5.55
CA SER A 77 -2.09 2.60 -5.50
C SER A 77 -2.77 2.09 -6.77
N MET A 78 -2.18 2.36 -7.95
CA MET A 78 -2.66 1.78 -9.21
C MET A 78 -2.50 0.26 -9.20
N GLY A 79 -1.38 -0.27 -8.73
CA GLY A 79 -1.15 -1.71 -8.59
C GLY A 79 -2.20 -2.39 -7.72
N LEU A 80 -2.55 -1.79 -6.58
CA LEU A 80 -3.62 -2.30 -5.71
C LEU A 80 -4.98 -2.32 -6.41
N ILE A 81 -5.33 -1.27 -7.16
CA ILE A 81 -6.60 -1.25 -7.92
C ILE A 81 -6.60 -2.34 -8.99
N TYR A 82 -5.51 -2.49 -9.75
CA TYR A 82 -5.43 -3.53 -10.77
C TYR A 82 -5.48 -4.94 -10.17
N TYR A 83 -4.89 -5.15 -8.99
CA TYR A 83 -5.01 -6.40 -8.25
C TYR A 83 -6.48 -6.70 -7.87
N GLU A 84 -7.21 -5.73 -7.31
CA GLU A 84 -8.64 -5.86 -6.99
C GLU A 84 -9.53 -6.11 -8.22
N LEU A 85 -9.09 -5.65 -9.38
CA LEU A 85 -9.76 -5.89 -10.67
C LEU A 85 -9.28 -7.19 -11.35
N GLU A 86 -8.46 -8.00 -10.68
CA GLU A 86 -7.87 -9.24 -11.22
C GLU A 86 -7.05 -9.02 -12.51
N GLN A 87 -6.55 -7.80 -12.72
CA GLN A 87 -5.68 -7.43 -13.84
C GLN A 87 -4.21 -7.56 -13.41
N PHE A 88 -3.77 -8.80 -13.16
CA PHE A 88 -2.51 -9.10 -12.50
C PHE A 88 -1.28 -8.59 -13.26
N ASP A 89 -1.24 -8.70 -14.59
CA ASP A 89 -0.14 -8.17 -15.41
C ASP A 89 0.06 -6.66 -15.22
N LEU A 90 -1.05 -5.90 -15.14
CA LEU A 90 -1.00 -4.45 -14.90
C LEU A 90 -0.62 -4.12 -13.46
N SER A 91 -1.07 -4.92 -12.51
CA SER A 91 -0.71 -4.80 -11.10
C SER A 91 0.80 -4.99 -10.92
N GLU A 92 1.36 -6.05 -11.50
CA GLU A 92 2.79 -6.36 -11.48
C GLU A 92 3.62 -5.21 -12.07
N ALA A 93 3.26 -4.74 -13.26
CA ALA A 93 3.93 -3.62 -13.91
C ALA A 93 3.93 -2.35 -13.05
N CYS A 94 2.83 -2.08 -12.34
CA CYS A 94 2.73 -0.93 -11.43
C CYS A 94 3.63 -1.10 -10.20
N TYR A 95 3.66 -2.30 -9.58
CA TYR A 95 4.56 -2.53 -8.43
C TYR A 95 6.03 -2.47 -8.82
N HIS A 96 6.42 -3.01 -9.97
CA HIS A 96 7.78 -2.85 -10.48
C HIS A 96 8.11 -1.37 -10.73
N SER A 97 7.20 -0.61 -11.34
CA SER A 97 7.38 0.84 -11.52
C SER A 97 7.56 1.57 -10.19
N ALA A 98 6.84 1.17 -9.14
CA ALA A 98 7.01 1.73 -7.80
C ALA A 98 8.38 1.40 -7.21
N LEU A 99 8.85 0.15 -7.33
CA LEU A 99 10.14 -0.31 -6.82
C LEU A 99 11.33 0.32 -7.54
N GLU A 100 11.21 0.59 -8.84
CA GLU A 100 12.23 1.35 -9.59
C GLU A 100 12.43 2.78 -9.06
N ARG A 101 11.44 3.34 -8.43
CA ARG A 101 11.45 4.70 -7.86
C ARG A 101 11.84 4.72 -6.39
N ASP A 102 11.39 3.72 -5.65
CA ASP A 102 11.76 3.52 -4.24
C ASP A 102 11.69 2.04 -3.88
N GLU A 103 12.85 1.39 -3.88
CA GLU A 103 12.99 -0.02 -3.49
C GLU A 103 12.97 -0.25 -1.98
N HIS A 104 13.01 0.82 -1.17
CA HIS A 104 13.11 0.73 0.29
C HIS A 104 11.75 0.77 1.00
N VAL A 105 10.65 0.57 0.28
CA VAL A 105 9.31 0.53 0.84
C VAL A 105 8.86 -0.92 1.08
N PRO A 106 8.89 -1.44 2.33
CA PRO A 106 8.53 -2.84 2.64
C PRO A 106 7.14 -3.22 2.15
N LYS A 107 6.20 -2.29 2.20
CA LYS A 107 4.81 -2.50 1.77
C LYS A 107 4.69 -2.81 0.28
N THR A 108 5.51 -2.18 -0.56
CA THR A 108 5.50 -2.45 -2.01
C THR A 108 5.96 -3.87 -2.31
N TRP A 109 7.04 -4.31 -1.68
CA TRP A 109 7.52 -5.69 -1.77
C TRP A 109 6.47 -6.69 -1.27
N ASN A 110 5.84 -6.41 -0.12
CA ASN A 110 4.77 -7.28 0.38
C ASN A 110 3.59 -7.37 -0.59
N ASN A 111 3.15 -6.27 -1.19
CA ASN A 111 2.04 -6.27 -2.15
C ASN A 111 2.38 -7.07 -3.42
N LEU A 112 3.60 -6.93 -3.94
CA LEU A 112 4.08 -7.72 -5.08
C LEU A 112 4.16 -9.21 -4.70
N GLY A 113 4.60 -9.53 -3.49
CA GLY A 113 4.61 -10.91 -2.98
C GLY A 113 3.20 -11.50 -2.87
N VAL A 114 2.21 -10.71 -2.43
CA VAL A 114 0.80 -11.15 -2.40
C VAL A 114 0.27 -11.43 -3.81
N LEU A 115 0.62 -10.61 -4.79
CA LEU A 115 0.28 -10.84 -6.18
C LEU A 115 0.84 -12.19 -6.68
N TYR A 116 2.15 -12.43 -6.53
CA TYR A 116 2.78 -13.68 -6.94
C TYR A 116 2.22 -14.89 -6.19
N PHE A 117 1.92 -14.74 -4.90
CA PHE A 117 1.28 -15.80 -4.13
C PHE A 117 -0.10 -16.16 -4.71
N THR A 118 -0.90 -15.17 -5.10
CA THR A 118 -2.23 -15.35 -5.70
C THR A 118 -2.15 -16.06 -7.04
N GLU A 119 -1.10 -15.83 -7.83
CA GLU A 119 -0.83 -16.50 -9.11
C GLU A 119 -0.21 -17.91 -8.95
N GLY A 120 0.15 -18.31 -7.71
CA GLY A 120 0.81 -19.58 -7.44
C GLY A 120 2.32 -19.58 -7.71
N SER A 121 2.92 -18.41 -7.98
CA SER A 121 4.36 -18.20 -8.16
C SER A 121 5.03 -18.04 -6.80
N TYR A 122 5.07 -19.16 -6.05
CA TYR A 122 5.44 -19.13 -4.62
C TYR A 122 6.91 -18.80 -4.37
N GLU A 123 7.82 -19.11 -5.29
CA GLU A 123 9.25 -18.76 -5.12
C GLU A 123 9.47 -17.26 -5.31
N GLU A 124 8.80 -16.63 -6.26
CA GLU A 124 8.79 -15.17 -6.47
C GLU A 124 8.13 -14.47 -5.27
N ALA A 125 7.01 -15.01 -4.78
CA ALA A 125 6.35 -14.50 -3.59
C ALA A 125 7.26 -14.53 -2.36
N ARG A 126 7.98 -15.66 -2.16
CA ARG A 126 8.96 -15.82 -1.09
C ARG A 126 10.03 -14.73 -1.15
N HIS A 127 10.64 -14.53 -2.33
CA HIS A 127 11.65 -13.49 -2.51
C HIS A 127 11.12 -12.11 -2.13
N CYS A 128 9.94 -11.75 -2.60
CA CYS A 128 9.34 -10.44 -2.29
C CYS A 128 9.07 -10.26 -0.79
N PHE A 129 8.56 -11.29 -0.10
CA PHE A 129 8.34 -11.20 1.34
C PHE A 129 9.65 -11.17 2.13
N GLU A 130 10.69 -11.86 1.68
CA GLU A 130 12.05 -11.80 2.27
C GLU A 130 12.62 -10.38 2.14
N GLU A 131 12.47 -9.70 0.99
CA GLU A 131 12.85 -8.30 0.84
C GLU A 131 12.05 -7.39 1.78
N ALA A 132 10.74 -7.59 1.90
CA ALA A 132 9.90 -6.81 2.81
C ALA A 132 10.38 -6.92 4.27
N ILE A 133 10.72 -8.13 4.75
CA ILE A 133 11.22 -8.32 6.13
C ILE A 133 12.69 -7.93 6.27
N SER A 134 13.51 -7.94 5.22
CA SER A 134 14.85 -7.39 5.23
C SER A 134 14.84 -5.89 5.53
N LEU A 135 13.91 -5.16 4.93
CA LEU A 135 13.69 -3.73 5.14
C LEU A 135 12.99 -3.44 6.48
N ALA A 136 12.05 -4.30 6.88
CA ALA A 136 11.28 -4.16 8.11
C ALA A 136 11.13 -5.51 8.84
N PRO A 137 12.08 -5.90 9.70
CA PRO A 137 12.12 -7.24 10.31
C PRO A 137 10.93 -7.62 11.18
N LEU A 138 10.13 -6.65 11.61
CA LEU A 138 8.93 -6.87 12.41
C LEU A 138 7.63 -6.58 11.64
N TYR A 139 7.69 -6.52 10.33
CA TYR A 139 6.51 -6.33 9.49
C TYR A 139 5.66 -7.61 9.51
N SER A 140 4.69 -7.63 10.40
CA SER A 140 3.90 -8.83 10.73
C SER A 140 3.15 -9.40 9.52
N GLU A 141 2.62 -8.55 8.64
CA GLU A 141 1.90 -9.00 7.43
C GLU A 141 2.83 -9.81 6.51
N ALA A 142 4.03 -9.29 6.24
CA ALA A 142 5.01 -9.99 5.42
C ALA A 142 5.51 -11.30 6.08
N LEU A 143 5.66 -11.31 7.41
CA LEU A 143 6.01 -12.52 8.15
C LEU A 143 4.91 -13.60 8.07
N TYR A 144 3.63 -13.21 8.17
CA TYR A 144 2.51 -14.14 7.96
C TYR A 144 2.48 -14.69 6.54
N ASN A 145 2.63 -13.81 5.55
CA ASN A 145 2.62 -14.20 4.15
C ASN A 145 3.80 -15.13 3.82
N LEU A 146 5.00 -14.83 4.32
CA LEU A 146 6.19 -15.65 4.11
C LEU A 146 6.05 -17.02 4.76
N ARG A 147 5.51 -17.10 6.00
CA ARG A 147 5.20 -18.37 6.65
C ARG A 147 4.28 -19.24 5.79
N ASP A 148 3.21 -18.64 5.24
CA ASP A 148 2.23 -19.37 4.44
C ASP A 148 2.83 -19.77 3.08
N THR A 149 3.63 -18.91 2.47
CA THR A 149 4.40 -19.23 1.27
C THR A 149 5.37 -20.40 1.49
N CYS A 150 6.08 -20.42 2.61
CA CYS A 150 6.94 -21.56 2.97
C CYS A 150 6.14 -22.86 3.12
N ARG A 151 4.88 -22.81 3.56
CA ARG A 151 4.01 -24.01 3.63
C ARG A 151 3.62 -24.51 2.25
N GLU A 152 3.29 -23.61 1.32
CA GLU A 152 2.99 -23.97 -0.09
C GLU A 152 4.22 -24.59 -0.79
N LEU A 153 5.42 -24.13 -0.43
CA LEU A 153 6.69 -24.65 -0.92
C LEU A 153 7.17 -25.91 -0.16
N GLU A 154 6.37 -26.45 0.76
CA GLU A 154 6.69 -27.59 1.63
C GLU A 154 7.94 -27.38 2.53
N ASP A 155 8.41 -26.13 2.68
CA ASP A 155 9.50 -25.78 3.62
C ASP A 155 8.93 -25.56 5.04
N TYR A 156 8.49 -26.66 5.65
CA TYR A 156 7.91 -26.65 6.99
C TYR A 156 8.88 -26.22 8.09
N ARG A 157 10.19 -26.31 7.82
CA ARG A 157 11.21 -25.86 8.77
C ARG A 157 11.23 -24.34 8.84
N ALA A 158 11.29 -23.67 7.69
CA ALA A 158 11.22 -22.21 7.63
C ALA A 158 9.87 -21.69 8.14
N ALA A 159 8.76 -22.32 7.74
CA ALA A 159 7.43 -21.97 8.24
C ALA A 159 7.34 -22.00 9.77
N ALA A 160 7.91 -23.04 10.42
CA ALA A 160 7.93 -23.15 11.88
C ALA A 160 8.82 -22.09 12.56
N GLU A 161 9.83 -21.58 11.88
CA GLU A 161 10.66 -20.48 12.37
C GLU A 161 9.88 -19.16 12.37
N PHE A 162 9.20 -18.82 11.27
CA PHE A 162 8.35 -17.63 11.20
C PHE A 162 7.19 -17.69 12.19
N GLU A 163 6.58 -18.86 12.39
CA GLU A 163 5.55 -19.05 13.43
C GLU A 163 6.07 -18.72 14.84
N ARG A 164 7.32 -19.07 15.16
CA ARG A 164 7.94 -18.71 16.44
C ARG A 164 8.16 -17.21 16.58
N ILE A 165 8.61 -16.54 15.51
CA ILE A 165 8.79 -15.09 15.50
C ILE A 165 7.44 -14.39 15.74
N LEU A 166 6.40 -14.75 14.99
CA LEU A 166 5.05 -14.20 15.13
C LEU A 166 4.46 -14.42 16.53
N SER A 167 4.66 -15.62 17.11
CA SER A 167 4.23 -15.93 18.48
C SER A 167 4.95 -15.08 19.52
N GLY A 168 6.22 -14.75 19.28
CA GLY A 168 7.01 -13.83 20.12
C GLY A 168 6.48 -12.39 20.06
N LEU A 169 6.14 -11.91 18.87
CA LEU A 169 5.57 -10.57 18.67
C LEU A 169 4.22 -10.43 19.37
N SER A 170 3.34 -11.40 19.24
CA SER A 170 2.03 -11.40 19.89
C SER A 170 2.12 -11.35 21.41
N LYS A 171 3.08 -12.07 22.01
CA LYS A 171 3.30 -12.03 23.47
C LYS A 171 3.80 -10.67 23.94
N ASN A 172 4.71 -10.04 23.19
CA ASN A 172 5.24 -8.72 23.54
C ASN A 172 4.18 -7.62 23.44
N LEU A 173 3.31 -7.65 22.43
CA LEU A 173 2.16 -6.74 22.30
C LEU A 173 1.15 -6.93 23.44
N GLY A 174 0.87 -8.17 23.85
CA GLY A 174 0.00 -8.47 25.00
C GLY A 174 0.55 -7.94 26.33
N TYR A 175 1.88 -7.93 26.51
CA TYR A 175 2.52 -7.43 27.72
C TYR A 175 2.43 -5.90 27.87
N HIS A 176 2.48 -5.16 26.76
CA HIS A 176 2.34 -3.70 26.76
C HIS A 176 0.91 -3.22 27.04
N ILE A 177 -0.11 -3.98 26.62
CA ILE A 177 -1.52 -3.64 26.90
C ILE A 177 -1.82 -3.79 28.40
N TYR A 178 -1.17 -4.74 29.10
CA TYR A 178 -1.37 -4.95 30.54
C TYR A 178 -0.62 -3.95 31.43
N GLN A 179 0.43 -3.30 30.93
CA GLN A 179 1.17 -2.28 31.71
C GLN A 179 0.64 -0.86 31.56
N GLY A 180 -0.23 -0.59 30.57
CA GLY A 180 -0.86 0.72 30.34
C GLY A 180 -2.07 1.04 31.23
N ASN A 181 -2.53 0.11 32.07
CA ASN A 181 -3.70 0.23 32.96
C ASN A 181 -3.34 0.09 34.44
N ARG A 182 -2.18 0.61 34.89
CA ARG A 182 -1.85 0.77 36.30
C ARG A 182 -1.48 2.21 36.62
#